data_9b33f09601fbd4b8b737901f6d8e8ab1
#
_entry.id   9b33f09601fbd4b8b737901f6d8e8ab1
#
_cell.length_a   1.000
_cell.length_b   1.000
_cell.length_c   1.000
_cell.angle_alpha   90.00
_cell.angle_beta   90.00
_cell.angle_gamma   90.00
#
_symmetry.space_group_name_H-M   'P 1'
#
loop_
_entity.id
_entity.type
_entity.pdbx_description
1 polymer ?
#
loop_
_entity_poly.entity_id
_entity_poly.type
_entity_poly.pdbx_seq_one_letter_code
_entity_poly.pdbx_strand_id
1 'polypeptide(L)'
;MTIKLISAFILAFLFATAFGKFYIPWLRKQKAGQEIKENGPTWHMAKTGTPTMGGVIFILAVTFVCLTIGLPSLVKGNWVHVFVLLFALVFGAIGFLDDWEKLKKKQNLGLTASKKFLLQLAAALVFVLLMRRIGYTRPNLYIPFFNKTVPMPEWLYFVFAAFIIVGTVNAVNITDGVDGLASGTSVPVCLFFVCVTVAWGEEFLELGIFASGLAGGLVGFLMYNFNPAKVFMGDTGSLFLGGAIAAMAFAYDMPLILITLGIMYIIETLSDIIQVGYFKFSHGKRIFKMAPFHHHLEMGGWTGKKWSEKELFLLFTSISLTFAVISFIGVFQRYAL
;
A
#
# COMPACT_ATOMS: atom_id res chain seq x y z
N MET A 1 -19.51 17.33 2.47
CA MET A 1 -18.30 16.49 2.61
C MET A 1 -18.64 15.04 2.90
N THR A 2 -19.16 14.65 4.07
CA THR A 2 -19.37 13.24 4.51
C THR A 2 -20.12 12.36 3.52
N ILE A 3 -21.20 12.85 2.90
CA ILE A 3 -21.95 12.11 1.89
C ILE A 3 -21.05 11.72 0.70
N LYS A 4 -20.20 12.63 0.21
CA LYS A 4 -19.29 12.33 -0.91
C LYS A 4 -18.28 11.24 -0.55
N LEU A 5 -17.74 11.26 0.67
CA LEU A 5 -16.79 10.25 1.15
C LEU A 5 -17.46 8.87 1.28
N ILE A 6 -18.65 8.81 1.87
CA ILE A 6 -19.43 7.56 1.96
C ILE A 6 -19.79 7.05 0.55
N SER A 7 -20.24 7.92 -0.35
CA SER A 7 -20.56 7.55 -1.73
C SER A 7 -19.33 7.03 -2.47
N ALA A 8 -18.16 7.63 -2.26
CA ALA A 8 -16.90 7.20 -2.85
C ALA A 8 -16.52 5.78 -2.39
N PHE A 9 -16.66 5.50 -1.10
CA PHE A 9 -16.41 4.17 -0.54
C PHE A 9 -17.37 3.13 -1.13
N ILE A 10 -18.68 3.40 -1.07
CA ILE A 10 -19.70 2.44 -1.53
C ILE A 10 -19.55 2.18 -3.04
N LEU A 11 -19.35 3.23 -3.84
CA LEU A 11 -19.21 3.10 -5.27
C LEU A 11 -17.97 2.28 -5.65
N ALA A 12 -16.82 2.53 -5.00
CA ALA A 12 -15.61 1.75 -5.23
C ALA A 12 -15.78 0.29 -4.80
N PHE A 13 -16.41 0.04 -3.65
CA PHE A 13 -16.72 -1.31 -3.17
C PHE A 13 -17.59 -2.09 -4.17
N LEU A 14 -18.68 -1.48 -4.61
CA LEU A 14 -19.61 -2.11 -5.58
C LEU A 14 -18.91 -2.37 -6.92
N PHE A 15 -18.15 -1.39 -7.41
CA PHE A 15 -17.39 -1.54 -8.66
C PHE A 15 -16.36 -2.68 -8.55
N ALA A 16 -15.53 -2.68 -7.49
CA ALA A 16 -14.51 -3.71 -7.29
C ALA A 16 -15.14 -5.11 -7.18
N THR A 17 -16.24 -5.23 -6.43
CA THR A 17 -16.96 -6.50 -6.27
C THR A 17 -17.58 -6.96 -7.58
N ALA A 18 -18.20 -6.06 -8.35
CA ALA A 18 -18.79 -6.40 -9.64
C ALA A 18 -17.71 -6.75 -10.68
N PHE A 19 -16.69 -5.91 -10.81
CA PHE A 19 -15.63 -6.11 -11.80
C PHE A 19 -14.82 -7.39 -11.52
N GLY A 20 -14.56 -7.71 -10.26
CA GLY A 20 -13.83 -8.93 -9.86
C GLY A 20 -14.51 -10.21 -10.34
N LYS A 21 -15.85 -10.26 -10.41
CA LYS A 21 -16.61 -11.42 -10.94
C LYS A 21 -16.27 -11.73 -12.40
N PHE A 22 -15.95 -10.72 -13.20
CA PHE A 22 -15.61 -10.87 -14.62
C PHE A 22 -14.10 -11.00 -14.84
N TYR A 23 -13.31 -10.22 -14.10
CA TYR A 23 -11.88 -10.14 -14.29
C TYR A 23 -11.14 -11.40 -13.82
N ILE A 24 -11.52 -12.01 -12.69
CA ILE A 24 -10.86 -13.21 -12.16
C ILE A 24 -10.99 -14.42 -13.11
N PRO A 25 -12.19 -14.76 -13.65
CA PRO A 25 -12.30 -15.81 -14.67
C PRO A 25 -11.49 -15.54 -15.93
N TRP A 26 -11.38 -14.26 -16.34
CA TRP A 26 -10.55 -13.86 -17.47
C TRP A 26 -9.07 -14.10 -17.19
N LEU A 27 -8.55 -13.71 -16.02
CA LEU A 27 -7.17 -13.99 -15.60
C LEU A 27 -6.85 -15.50 -15.62
N ARG A 28 -7.79 -16.33 -15.13
CA ARG A 28 -7.65 -17.81 -15.16
C ARG A 28 -7.52 -18.34 -16.58
N LYS A 29 -8.31 -17.83 -17.52
CA LYS A 29 -8.25 -18.21 -18.95
C LYS A 29 -6.89 -17.83 -19.57
N GLN A 30 -6.28 -16.73 -19.17
CA GLN A 30 -4.95 -16.30 -19.60
C GLN A 30 -3.81 -17.12 -18.98
N LYS A 31 -4.12 -18.11 -18.11
CA LYS A 31 -3.12 -18.88 -17.36
C LYS A 31 -2.18 -17.97 -16.55
N ALA A 32 -2.70 -16.86 -16.05
CA ALA A 32 -1.98 -15.88 -15.23
C ALA A 32 -1.75 -16.41 -13.78
N GLY A 33 -1.61 -17.73 -13.62
CA GLY A 33 -1.35 -18.37 -12.33
C GLY A 33 0.09 -18.15 -11.89
N GLN A 34 0.26 -17.80 -10.62
CA GLN A 34 1.58 -17.66 -10.01
C GLN A 34 2.16 -19.05 -9.71
N GLU A 35 3.41 -19.29 -10.13
CA GLU A 35 4.19 -20.42 -9.63
C GLU A 35 4.79 -20.03 -8.27
N ILE A 36 4.62 -20.90 -7.28
CA ILE A 36 5.20 -20.69 -5.95
C ILE A 36 6.66 -21.08 -5.98
N LYS A 37 7.53 -20.25 -5.41
CA LYS A 37 8.98 -20.51 -5.35
C LYS A 37 9.24 -21.82 -4.61
N GLU A 38 10.08 -22.69 -5.16
CA GLU A 38 10.52 -23.95 -4.52
C GLU A 38 11.14 -23.71 -3.14
N ASN A 39 11.80 -22.58 -2.95
CA ASN A 39 12.40 -22.14 -1.68
C ASN A 39 11.40 -21.42 -0.76
N GLY A 40 10.14 -21.30 -1.14
CA GLY A 40 9.06 -20.70 -0.33
C GLY A 40 8.48 -21.68 0.69
N PRO A 41 7.52 -21.20 1.51
CA PRO A 41 6.83 -22.05 2.46
C PRO A 41 6.10 -23.21 1.74
N THR A 42 6.43 -24.44 2.10
CA THR A 42 5.87 -25.65 1.43
C THR A 42 4.36 -25.75 1.55
N TRP A 43 3.76 -25.17 2.63
CA TRP A 43 2.30 -25.13 2.82
C TRP A 43 1.58 -24.16 1.87
N HIS A 44 2.30 -23.24 1.22
CA HIS A 44 1.74 -22.38 0.17
C HIS A 44 1.66 -23.07 -1.19
N MET A 45 2.23 -24.27 -1.37
CA MET A 45 2.16 -25.03 -2.63
C MET A 45 0.73 -25.30 -3.10
N ALA A 46 -0.22 -25.44 -2.17
CA ALA A 46 -1.65 -25.58 -2.48
C ALA A 46 -2.26 -24.36 -3.21
N LYS A 47 -1.60 -23.20 -3.17
CA LYS A 47 -2.02 -21.96 -3.85
C LYS A 47 -1.51 -21.84 -5.29
N THR A 48 -0.71 -22.81 -5.75
CA THR A 48 -0.21 -22.84 -7.14
C THR A 48 -1.36 -22.75 -8.12
N GLY A 49 -1.25 -21.87 -9.11
CA GLY A 49 -2.29 -21.64 -10.12
C GLY A 49 -3.33 -20.59 -9.75
N THR A 50 -3.29 -20.02 -8.51
CA THR A 50 -4.09 -18.82 -8.20
C THR A 50 -3.64 -17.66 -9.07
N PRO A 51 -4.56 -16.99 -9.82
CA PRO A 51 -4.17 -15.90 -10.70
C PRO A 51 -3.59 -14.71 -9.91
N THR A 52 -2.57 -14.08 -10.47
CA THR A 52 -1.98 -12.83 -9.99
C THR A 52 -2.53 -11.63 -10.75
N MET A 53 -2.04 -10.41 -10.44
CA MET A 53 -2.49 -9.12 -11.04
C MET A 53 -3.93 -8.73 -10.65
N GLY A 54 -4.46 -9.27 -9.56
CA GLY A 54 -5.78 -8.91 -9.04
C GLY A 54 -5.88 -7.46 -8.56
N GLY A 55 -4.74 -6.81 -8.31
CA GLY A 55 -4.67 -5.39 -7.94
C GLY A 55 -5.38 -4.45 -8.92
N VAL A 56 -5.49 -4.83 -10.19
CA VAL A 56 -6.26 -4.08 -11.20
C VAL A 56 -7.70 -3.84 -10.76
N ILE A 57 -8.29 -4.72 -9.95
CA ILE A 57 -9.67 -4.61 -9.47
C ILE A 57 -9.86 -3.32 -8.66
N PHE A 58 -9.06 -3.09 -7.62
CA PHE A 58 -9.21 -1.89 -6.79
C PHE A 58 -8.57 -0.66 -7.44
N ILE A 59 -7.57 -0.82 -8.31
CA ILE A 59 -7.00 0.28 -9.10
C ILE A 59 -8.08 0.91 -9.98
N LEU A 60 -8.83 0.10 -10.72
CA LEU A 60 -9.92 0.60 -11.56
C LEU A 60 -11.07 1.16 -10.72
N ALA A 61 -11.35 0.58 -9.54
CA ALA A 61 -12.40 1.08 -8.66
C ALA A 61 -12.08 2.48 -8.13
N VAL A 62 -10.87 2.72 -7.63
CA VAL A 62 -10.47 4.07 -7.16
C VAL A 62 -10.37 5.05 -8.33
N THR A 63 -9.88 4.61 -9.49
CA THR A 63 -9.86 5.44 -10.71
C THR A 63 -11.27 5.89 -11.09
N PHE A 64 -12.22 4.97 -11.10
CA PHE A 64 -13.62 5.27 -11.40
C PHE A 64 -14.21 6.30 -10.43
N VAL A 65 -13.92 6.17 -9.12
CA VAL A 65 -14.37 7.14 -8.11
C VAL A 65 -13.74 8.51 -8.31
N CYS A 66 -12.45 8.58 -8.59
CA CYS A 66 -11.77 9.86 -8.85
C CYS A 66 -12.36 10.59 -10.07
N LEU A 67 -12.75 9.83 -11.10
CA LEU A 67 -13.31 10.39 -12.35
C LEU A 67 -14.84 10.62 -12.30
N THR A 68 -15.53 10.18 -11.24
CA THR A 68 -16.99 10.39 -11.06
C THR A 68 -17.29 11.31 -9.89
N ILE A 69 -17.05 10.86 -8.66
CA ILE A 69 -17.27 11.68 -7.45
C ILE A 69 -16.32 12.87 -7.39
N GLY A 70 -15.06 12.70 -7.86
CA GLY A 70 -14.05 13.76 -7.95
C GLY A 70 -14.23 14.72 -9.14
N LEU A 71 -15.05 14.39 -10.14
CA LEU A 71 -15.22 15.18 -11.36
C LEU A 71 -15.59 16.65 -11.12
N PRO A 72 -16.51 17.00 -10.21
CA PRO A 72 -16.84 18.40 -9.94
C PRO A 72 -15.64 19.23 -9.46
N SER A 73 -14.71 18.62 -8.76
CA SER A 73 -13.47 19.26 -8.28
C SER A 73 -12.48 19.47 -9.43
N LEU A 74 -12.39 18.49 -10.35
CA LEU A 74 -11.56 18.60 -11.57
C LEU A 74 -12.02 19.79 -12.44
N VAL A 75 -13.33 19.92 -12.64
CA VAL A 75 -13.90 21.03 -13.41
C VAL A 75 -13.61 22.39 -12.76
N LYS A 76 -13.50 22.44 -11.44
CA LYS A 76 -13.12 23.63 -10.67
C LYS A 76 -11.61 23.90 -10.60
N GLY A 77 -10.79 23.03 -11.23
CA GLY A 77 -9.34 23.18 -11.26
C GLY A 77 -8.62 22.55 -10.06
N ASN A 78 -9.28 21.80 -9.20
CA ASN A 78 -8.62 21.05 -8.11
C ASN A 78 -8.32 19.62 -8.57
N TRP A 79 -7.04 19.34 -8.84
CA TRP A 79 -6.54 18.11 -9.45
C TRP A 79 -5.81 17.17 -8.46
N VAL A 80 -5.74 17.52 -7.16
CA VAL A 80 -4.85 16.82 -6.23
C VAL A 80 -5.12 15.31 -6.14
N HIS A 81 -6.38 14.88 -6.12
CA HIS A 81 -6.73 13.45 -6.07
C HIS A 81 -6.33 12.70 -7.34
N VAL A 82 -6.43 13.34 -8.52
CA VAL A 82 -5.95 12.75 -9.78
C VAL A 82 -4.44 12.72 -9.82
N PHE A 83 -3.78 13.75 -9.29
CA PHE A 83 -2.32 13.77 -9.18
C PHE A 83 -1.79 12.62 -8.31
N VAL A 84 -2.41 12.38 -7.14
CA VAL A 84 -2.12 11.23 -6.27
C VAL A 84 -2.39 9.91 -6.99
N LEU A 85 -3.51 9.81 -7.71
CA LEU A 85 -3.86 8.63 -8.51
C LEU A 85 -2.82 8.36 -9.59
N LEU A 86 -2.44 9.37 -10.38
CA LEU A 86 -1.44 9.21 -11.45
C LEU A 86 -0.09 8.75 -10.91
N PHE A 87 0.33 9.31 -9.76
CA PHE A 87 1.54 8.85 -9.11
C PHE A 87 1.45 7.38 -8.69
N ALA A 88 0.37 6.98 -8.02
CA ALA A 88 0.14 5.59 -7.65
C ALA A 88 0.10 4.66 -8.88
N LEU A 89 -0.49 5.12 -9.99
CA LEU A 89 -0.52 4.39 -11.26
C LEU A 89 0.88 4.18 -11.86
N VAL A 90 1.81 5.13 -11.71
CA VAL A 90 3.21 4.93 -12.14
C VAL A 90 3.83 3.75 -11.39
N PHE A 91 3.64 3.65 -10.08
CA PHE A 91 4.12 2.48 -9.31
C PHE A 91 3.37 1.21 -9.69
N GLY A 92 2.06 1.29 -9.90
CA GLY A 92 1.26 0.18 -10.43
C GLY A 92 1.76 -0.30 -11.79
N ALA A 93 2.17 0.60 -12.68
CA ALA A 93 2.76 0.26 -13.98
C ALA A 93 4.12 -0.44 -13.83
N ILE A 94 4.97 0.00 -12.90
CA ILE A 94 6.23 -0.70 -12.59
C ILE A 94 5.93 -2.13 -12.11
N GLY A 95 4.93 -2.29 -11.23
CA GLY A 95 4.49 -3.61 -10.76
C GLY A 95 3.88 -4.46 -11.89
N PHE A 96 3.10 -3.85 -12.77
CA PHE A 96 2.55 -4.53 -13.94
C PHE A 96 3.65 -5.06 -14.87
N LEU A 97 4.68 -4.28 -15.12
CA LEU A 97 5.83 -4.72 -15.93
C LEU A 97 6.55 -5.90 -15.28
N ASP A 98 6.69 -5.88 -13.95
CA ASP A 98 7.29 -6.98 -13.19
C ASP A 98 6.45 -8.27 -13.28
N ASP A 99 5.15 -8.17 -13.02
CA ASP A 99 4.21 -9.29 -13.13
C ASP A 99 4.12 -9.83 -14.57
N TRP A 100 4.08 -8.93 -15.55
CA TRP A 100 4.04 -9.30 -16.97
C TRP A 100 5.28 -10.07 -17.41
N GLU A 101 6.48 -9.64 -16.97
CA GLU A 101 7.73 -10.37 -17.26
C GLU A 101 7.72 -11.77 -16.65
N LYS A 102 7.23 -11.92 -15.39
CA LYS A 102 7.08 -13.22 -14.73
C LYS A 102 6.18 -14.15 -15.55
N LEU A 103 5.02 -13.64 -15.98
CA LEU A 103 4.05 -14.43 -16.77
C LEU A 103 4.62 -14.81 -18.15
N LYS A 104 5.24 -13.86 -18.85
CA LYS A 104 5.79 -14.10 -20.20
C LYS A 104 6.91 -15.13 -20.19
N LYS A 105 7.78 -15.08 -19.18
CA LYS A 105 8.92 -15.98 -19.05
C LYS A 105 8.59 -17.28 -18.32
N LYS A 106 7.36 -17.44 -17.79
CA LYS A 106 6.94 -18.56 -16.94
C LYS A 106 7.93 -18.84 -15.82
N GLN A 107 8.31 -17.81 -15.10
CA GLN A 107 9.29 -17.87 -14.00
C GLN A 107 8.93 -16.89 -12.89
N ASN A 108 9.50 -17.09 -11.70
CA ASN A 108 9.28 -16.21 -10.56
C ASN A 108 10.13 -14.93 -10.56
N LEU A 109 11.04 -14.78 -11.54
CA LEU A 109 11.90 -13.61 -11.67
C LEU A 109 11.31 -12.65 -12.71
N GLY A 110 10.83 -11.49 -12.26
CA GLY A 110 10.39 -10.38 -13.09
C GLY A 110 11.54 -9.44 -13.45
N LEU A 111 11.38 -8.16 -13.19
CA LEU A 111 12.43 -7.16 -13.32
C LEU A 111 13.58 -7.47 -12.36
N THR A 112 14.81 -7.16 -12.76
CA THR A 112 15.93 -7.23 -11.81
C THR A 112 15.71 -6.23 -10.66
N ALA A 113 16.17 -6.58 -9.45
CA ALA A 113 16.01 -5.73 -8.26
C ALA A 113 16.53 -4.30 -8.50
N SER A 114 17.68 -4.17 -9.19
CA SER A 114 18.25 -2.86 -9.53
C SER A 114 17.37 -2.06 -10.49
N LYS A 115 16.80 -2.68 -11.52
CA LYS A 115 15.89 -1.99 -12.47
C LYS A 115 14.60 -1.54 -11.75
N LYS A 116 14.01 -2.43 -10.96
CA LYS A 116 12.81 -2.12 -10.16
C LYS A 116 13.08 -0.95 -9.22
N PHE A 117 14.20 -0.98 -8.49
CA PHE A 117 14.61 0.10 -7.57
C PHE A 117 14.84 1.43 -8.30
N LEU A 118 15.57 1.44 -9.43
CA LEU A 118 15.85 2.67 -10.17
C LEU A 118 14.58 3.30 -10.75
N LEU A 119 13.64 2.51 -11.25
CA LEU A 119 12.35 3.01 -11.73
C LEU A 119 11.52 3.61 -10.59
N GLN A 120 11.49 2.96 -9.42
CA GLN A 120 10.80 3.49 -8.24
C GLN A 120 11.45 4.78 -7.74
N LEU A 121 12.78 4.84 -7.71
CA LEU A 121 13.52 6.04 -7.29
C LEU A 121 13.26 7.21 -8.25
N ALA A 122 13.34 6.97 -9.56
CA ALA A 122 13.04 7.99 -10.55
C ALA A 122 11.59 8.52 -10.41
N ALA A 123 10.61 7.62 -10.26
CA ALA A 123 9.22 7.99 -10.03
C ALA A 123 9.06 8.82 -8.75
N ALA A 124 9.70 8.44 -7.65
CA ALA A 124 9.66 9.18 -6.38
C ALA A 124 10.23 10.60 -6.52
N LEU A 125 11.39 10.74 -7.15
CA LEU A 125 12.03 12.05 -7.36
C LEU A 125 11.18 12.97 -8.26
N VAL A 126 10.62 12.43 -9.35
CA VAL A 126 9.71 13.19 -10.23
C VAL A 126 8.47 13.64 -9.46
N PHE A 127 7.88 12.77 -8.65
CA PHE A 127 6.72 13.13 -7.83
C PHE A 127 7.02 14.28 -6.88
N VAL A 128 8.10 14.17 -6.09
CA VAL A 128 8.48 15.21 -5.13
C VAL A 128 8.74 16.53 -5.85
N LEU A 129 9.43 16.49 -7.00
CA LEU A 129 9.68 17.67 -7.81
C LEU A 129 8.37 18.33 -8.27
N LEU A 130 7.42 17.56 -8.78
CA LEU A 130 6.12 18.06 -9.23
C LEU A 130 5.31 18.61 -8.05
N MET A 131 5.21 17.90 -6.93
CA MET A 131 4.53 18.38 -5.72
C MET A 131 5.10 19.70 -5.20
N ARG A 132 6.43 19.86 -5.28
CA ARG A 132 7.12 21.12 -4.97
C ARG A 132 6.74 22.25 -5.94
N ARG A 133 6.74 21.96 -7.24
CA ARG A 133 6.43 22.94 -8.29
C ARG A 133 4.99 23.45 -8.23
N ILE A 134 4.04 22.59 -7.90
CA ILE A 134 2.62 22.96 -7.77
C ILE A 134 2.24 23.47 -6.37
N GLY A 135 3.21 23.54 -5.43
CA GLY A 135 3.01 24.14 -4.11
C GLY A 135 2.34 23.24 -3.06
N TYR A 136 2.15 21.95 -3.33
CA TYR A 136 1.55 21.01 -2.36
C TYR A 136 2.50 20.57 -1.26
N THR A 137 3.81 20.59 -1.47
CA THR A 137 4.78 20.26 -0.44
C THR A 137 5.77 21.39 -0.23
N ARG A 138 6.20 21.57 1.02
CA ARG A 138 7.27 22.50 1.41
C ARG A 138 8.43 21.69 2.00
N PRO A 139 9.69 22.20 1.96
CA PRO A 139 10.82 21.49 2.57
C PRO A 139 10.80 21.66 4.10
N ASN A 140 9.64 21.38 4.67
CA ASN A 140 9.38 21.42 6.11
C ASN A 140 8.90 20.05 6.53
N LEU A 141 9.36 19.58 7.68
CA LEU A 141 8.97 18.30 8.22
C LEU A 141 8.05 18.51 9.40
N TYR A 142 6.78 18.17 9.22
CA TYR A 142 5.81 18.13 10.30
C TYR A 142 6.05 16.91 11.18
N ILE A 143 6.18 17.13 12.49
CA ILE A 143 6.39 16.08 13.50
C ILE A 143 5.06 15.83 14.21
N PRO A 144 4.36 14.72 13.89
CA PRO A 144 3.13 14.30 14.59
C PRO A 144 3.36 14.21 16.11
N PHE A 145 2.30 14.27 16.90
CA PHE A 145 2.28 14.26 18.35
C PHE A 145 2.87 15.50 19.02
N PHE A 146 3.90 16.10 18.45
CA PHE A 146 4.51 17.34 18.99
C PHE A 146 3.90 18.60 18.38
N ASN A 147 3.10 18.47 17.32
CA ASN A 147 2.51 19.57 16.54
C ASN A 147 3.55 20.64 16.15
N LYS A 148 4.73 20.20 15.74
CA LYS A 148 5.85 21.08 15.36
C LYS A 148 6.23 20.85 13.90
N THR A 149 6.62 21.92 13.24
CA THR A 149 7.16 21.88 11.88
C THR A 149 8.63 22.35 11.92
N VAL A 150 9.52 21.54 11.39
CA VAL A 150 10.96 21.82 11.34
C VAL A 150 11.37 22.08 9.89
N PRO A 151 12.01 23.21 9.58
CA PRO A 151 12.52 23.45 8.25
C PRO A 151 13.68 22.50 7.93
N MET A 152 13.72 22.05 6.67
CA MET A 152 14.75 21.14 6.18
C MET A 152 15.40 21.73 4.93
N PRO A 153 16.73 21.59 4.73
CA PRO A 153 17.35 21.93 3.46
C PRO A 153 16.70 21.19 2.29
N GLU A 154 16.48 21.85 1.17
CA GLU A 154 15.71 21.30 0.07
C GLU A 154 16.29 19.99 -0.48
N TRP A 155 17.61 19.91 -0.66
CA TRP A 155 18.28 18.69 -1.11
C TRP A 155 18.06 17.51 -0.14
N LEU A 156 18.07 17.79 1.18
CA LEU A 156 17.84 16.77 2.21
C LEU A 156 16.38 16.29 2.19
N TYR A 157 15.43 17.23 1.93
CA TYR A 157 14.03 16.88 1.77
C TYR A 157 13.80 15.93 0.58
N PHE A 158 14.48 16.14 -0.55
CA PHE A 158 14.40 15.23 -1.71
C PHE A 158 14.93 13.84 -1.37
N VAL A 159 16.07 13.73 -0.70
CA VAL A 159 16.64 12.45 -0.26
C VAL A 159 15.71 11.74 0.72
N PHE A 160 15.22 12.47 1.71
CA PHE A 160 14.25 11.97 2.69
C PHE A 160 12.97 11.48 2.02
N ALA A 161 12.37 12.30 1.15
CA ALA A 161 11.13 11.95 0.47
C ALA A 161 11.30 10.72 -0.44
N ALA A 162 12.37 10.65 -1.21
CA ALA A 162 12.69 9.48 -2.03
C ALA A 162 12.84 8.21 -1.17
N PHE A 163 13.54 8.31 -0.04
CA PHE A 163 13.69 7.20 0.91
C PHE A 163 12.33 6.73 1.46
N ILE A 164 11.50 7.65 1.94
CA ILE A 164 10.19 7.33 2.50
C ILE A 164 9.28 6.70 1.44
N ILE A 165 9.23 7.27 0.23
CA ILE A 165 8.37 6.77 -0.84
C ILE A 165 8.79 5.36 -1.26
N VAL A 166 10.07 5.17 -1.63
CA VAL A 166 10.56 3.86 -2.08
C VAL A 166 10.50 2.84 -0.95
N GLY A 167 10.81 3.26 0.29
CA GLY A 167 10.68 2.42 1.47
C GLY A 167 9.23 1.94 1.69
N THR A 168 8.26 2.85 1.64
CA THR A 168 6.83 2.52 1.81
C THR A 168 6.35 1.58 0.71
N VAL A 169 6.70 1.86 -0.55
CA VAL A 169 6.30 1.02 -1.70
C VAL A 169 6.79 -0.42 -1.54
N ASN A 170 8.06 -0.60 -1.18
CA ASN A 170 8.61 -1.93 -0.99
C ASN A 170 8.10 -2.61 0.29
N ALA A 171 7.87 -1.85 1.37
CA ALA A 171 7.32 -2.38 2.61
C ALA A 171 5.89 -2.92 2.43
N VAL A 172 5.05 -2.22 1.69
CA VAL A 172 3.70 -2.70 1.33
C VAL A 172 3.79 -3.95 0.43
N ASN A 173 4.73 -3.98 -0.52
CA ASN A 173 4.96 -5.14 -1.38
C ASN A 173 5.42 -6.37 -0.58
N ILE A 174 6.30 -6.21 0.41
CA ILE A 174 6.74 -7.29 1.31
C ILE A 174 5.55 -7.80 2.14
N THR A 175 4.63 -6.93 2.54
CA THR A 175 3.45 -7.31 3.33
C THR A 175 2.43 -8.15 2.54
N ASP A 176 2.49 -8.15 1.20
CA ASP A 176 1.61 -8.97 0.33
C ASP A 176 2.09 -10.44 0.22
N GLY A 177 2.43 -11.05 1.36
CA GLY A 177 2.92 -12.44 1.42
C GLY A 177 1.86 -13.48 1.84
N VAL A 178 0.73 -13.04 2.38
CA VAL A 178 -0.37 -13.89 2.91
C VAL A 178 -1.71 -13.38 2.40
N ASP A 179 -2.68 -14.28 2.19
CA ASP A 179 -4.00 -13.97 1.66
C ASP A 179 -4.68 -12.83 2.44
N GLY A 180 -4.98 -11.74 1.74
CA GLY A 180 -5.67 -10.57 2.29
C GLY A 180 -4.81 -9.65 3.17
N LEU A 181 -3.58 -10.02 3.53
CA LEU A 181 -2.79 -9.32 4.55
C LEU A 181 -2.53 -7.86 4.16
N ALA A 182 -1.98 -7.60 2.98
CA ALA A 182 -1.70 -6.25 2.51
C ALA A 182 -2.98 -5.40 2.39
N SER A 183 -4.08 -5.97 1.92
CA SER A 183 -5.37 -5.28 1.84
C SER A 183 -5.91 -4.98 3.24
N GLY A 184 -5.90 -5.96 4.15
CA GLY A 184 -6.41 -5.82 5.52
C GLY A 184 -5.65 -4.77 6.32
N THR A 185 -4.32 -4.74 6.24
CA THR A 185 -3.49 -3.72 6.89
C THR A 185 -3.66 -2.34 6.29
N SER A 186 -3.98 -2.24 4.98
CA SER A 186 -4.10 -0.96 4.28
C SER A 186 -5.47 -0.29 4.43
N VAL A 187 -6.54 -1.05 4.67
CA VAL A 187 -7.88 -0.46 4.89
C VAL A 187 -7.88 0.52 6.08
N PRO A 188 -7.36 0.18 7.28
CA PRO A 188 -7.26 1.15 8.38
C PRO A 188 -6.41 2.37 8.04
N VAL A 189 -5.33 2.21 7.24
CA VAL A 189 -4.49 3.32 6.77
C VAL A 189 -5.30 4.28 5.89
N CYS A 190 -6.08 3.75 4.95
CA CYS A 190 -6.95 4.59 4.12
C CYS A 190 -8.04 5.29 4.94
N LEU A 191 -8.66 4.58 5.88
CA LEU A 191 -9.68 5.15 6.77
C LEU A 191 -9.11 6.24 7.68
N PHE A 192 -7.86 6.14 8.12
CA PHE A 192 -7.18 7.22 8.82
C PHE A 192 -7.20 8.51 7.99
N PHE A 193 -6.83 8.47 6.70
CA PHE A 193 -6.85 9.65 5.84
C PHE A 193 -8.27 10.19 5.61
N VAL A 194 -9.28 9.31 5.57
CA VAL A 194 -10.69 9.74 5.55
C VAL A 194 -11.06 10.50 6.82
N CYS A 195 -10.69 9.97 7.99
CA CYS A 195 -10.94 10.62 9.28
C CYS A 195 -10.22 11.97 9.37
N VAL A 196 -8.98 12.05 8.92
CA VAL A 196 -8.20 13.30 8.86
C VAL A 196 -8.92 14.33 7.96
N THR A 197 -9.41 13.92 6.77
CA THR A 197 -10.20 14.80 5.91
C THR A 197 -11.42 15.36 6.64
N VAL A 198 -12.16 14.51 7.36
CA VAL A 198 -13.35 14.95 8.10
C VAL A 198 -12.98 15.95 9.21
N ALA A 199 -11.86 15.71 9.89
CA ALA A 199 -11.39 16.56 10.99
C ALA A 199 -10.79 17.89 10.51
N TRP A 200 -10.07 17.89 9.39
CA TRP A 200 -9.33 19.06 8.90
C TRP A 200 -10.14 19.95 7.95
N GLY A 201 -11.22 19.43 7.36
CA GLY A 201 -12.18 20.25 6.63
C GLY A 201 -12.20 20.03 5.11
N GLU A 202 -13.01 20.85 4.42
CA GLU A 202 -13.34 20.67 3.00
C GLU A 202 -12.17 20.91 2.05
N GLU A 203 -11.12 21.58 2.47
CA GLU A 203 -9.91 21.79 1.65
C GLU A 203 -9.17 20.46 1.34
N PHE A 204 -9.38 19.43 2.18
CA PHE A 204 -8.82 18.09 1.99
C PHE A 204 -9.80 17.10 1.32
N LEU A 205 -10.98 17.56 0.90
CA LEU A 205 -12.06 16.70 0.41
C LEU A 205 -11.62 15.79 -0.74
N GLU A 206 -10.86 16.31 -1.68
CA GLU A 206 -10.41 15.55 -2.87
C GLU A 206 -9.48 14.41 -2.48
N LEU A 207 -8.56 14.65 -1.54
CA LEU A 207 -7.70 13.61 -0.98
C LEU A 207 -8.53 12.57 -0.21
N GLY A 208 -9.55 13.02 0.53
CA GLY A 208 -10.50 12.14 1.21
C GLY A 208 -11.32 11.28 0.24
N ILE A 209 -11.72 11.80 -0.92
CA ILE A 209 -12.40 11.04 -1.97
C ILE A 209 -11.50 9.91 -2.48
N PHE A 210 -10.22 10.21 -2.76
CA PHE A 210 -9.24 9.20 -3.15
C PHE A 210 -9.06 8.13 -2.07
N ALA A 211 -8.84 8.54 -0.82
CA ALA A 211 -8.63 7.63 0.31
C ALA A 211 -9.86 6.73 0.54
N SER A 212 -11.06 7.31 0.48
CA SER A 212 -12.32 6.61 0.66
C SER A 212 -12.60 5.63 -0.49
N GLY A 213 -12.33 6.05 -1.74
CA GLY A 213 -12.41 5.18 -2.92
C GLY A 213 -11.42 4.02 -2.84
N LEU A 214 -10.19 4.27 -2.40
CA LEU A 214 -9.18 3.22 -2.22
C LEU A 214 -9.60 2.24 -1.11
N ALA A 215 -10.09 2.73 0.03
CA ALA A 215 -10.60 1.87 1.11
C ALA A 215 -11.75 0.97 0.61
N GLY A 216 -12.75 1.55 -0.07
CA GLY A 216 -13.87 0.79 -0.64
C GLY A 216 -13.42 -0.24 -1.67
N GLY A 217 -12.50 0.15 -2.56
CA GLY A 217 -11.91 -0.75 -3.55
C GLY A 217 -11.18 -1.94 -2.93
N LEU A 218 -10.38 -1.70 -1.87
CA LEU A 218 -9.68 -2.75 -1.13
C LEU A 218 -10.64 -3.69 -0.41
N VAL A 219 -11.70 -3.18 0.22
CA VAL A 219 -12.74 -4.02 0.86
C VAL A 219 -13.47 -4.86 -0.20
N GLY A 220 -13.76 -4.29 -1.37
CA GLY A 220 -14.33 -5.04 -2.49
C GLY A 220 -13.38 -6.12 -3.04
N PHE A 221 -12.09 -5.83 -3.10
CA PHE A 221 -11.04 -6.79 -3.49
C PHE A 221 -10.89 -7.92 -2.48
N LEU A 222 -11.01 -7.63 -1.17
CA LEU A 222 -10.97 -8.63 -0.10
C LEU A 222 -12.05 -9.71 -0.23
N MET A 223 -13.18 -9.44 -0.91
CA MET A 223 -14.18 -10.47 -1.21
C MET A 223 -13.59 -11.64 -2.04
N TYR A 224 -12.46 -11.41 -2.69
CA TYR A 224 -11.77 -12.39 -3.54
C TYR A 224 -10.38 -12.77 -3.04
N ASN A 225 -9.72 -11.86 -2.30
CA ASN A 225 -8.34 -12.03 -1.84
C ASN A 225 -8.26 -12.55 -0.40
N PHE A 226 -9.36 -12.52 0.37
CA PHE A 226 -9.41 -13.13 1.72
C PHE A 226 -9.24 -14.65 1.64
N ASN A 227 -8.59 -15.22 2.66
CA ASN A 227 -8.24 -16.66 2.70
C ASN A 227 -9.47 -17.60 2.71
N PRO A 228 -9.56 -18.59 1.79
CA PRO A 228 -8.60 -18.89 0.73
C PRO A 228 -8.74 -17.94 -0.49
N ALA A 229 -7.64 -17.35 -0.91
CA ALA A 229 -7.65 -16.36 -1.99
C ALA A 229 -8.01 -16.96 -3.35
N LYS A 230 -8.89 -16.27 -4.07
CA LYS A 230 -9.27 -16.59 -5.46
C LYS A 230 -8.41 -15.86 -6.49
N VAL A 231 -7.67 -14.84 -6.05
CA VAL A 231 -6.76 -14.01 -6.84
C VAL A 231 -5.77 -13.33 -5.92
N PHE A 232 -4.52 -13.20 -6.34
CA PHE A 232 -3.48 -12.44 -5.64
C PHE A 232 -3.39 -11.01 -6.17
N MET A 233 -2.99 -10.08 -5.29
CA MET A 233 -2.83 -8.67 -5.64
C MET A 233 -1.78 -8.48 -6.75
N GLY A 234 -0.66 -9.20 -6.64
CA GLY A 234 0.51 -9.06 -7.49
C GLY A 234 1.30 -7.79 -7.24
N ASP A 235 2.45 -7.68 -7.86
CA ASP A 235 3.27 -6.47 -7.79
C ASP A 235 2.55 -5.26 -8.38
N THR A 236 1.67 -5.48 -9.37
CA THR A 236 0.76 -4.48 -9.92
C THR A 236 -0.04 -3.78 -8.83
N GLY A 237 -0.65 -4.55 -7.93
CA GLY A 237 -1.48 -4.01 -6.86
C GLY A 237 -0.68 -3.48 -5.69
N SER A 238 0.30 -4.23 -5.22
CA SER A 238 1.04 -3.89 -4.01
C SER A 238 1.94 -2.65 -4.18
N LEU A 239 2.59 -2.47 -5.34
CA LEU A 239 3.35 -1.25 -5.62
C LEU A 239 2.42 -0.04 -5.82
N PHE A 240 1.27 -0.20 -6.52
CA PHE A 240 0.26 0.85 -6.59
C PHE A 240 -0.18 1.27 -5.19
N LEU A 241 -0.51 0.32 -4.33
CA LEU A 241 -0.99 0.57 -2.97
C LEU A 241 0.05 1.29 -2.12
N GLY A 242 1.31 0.85 -2.16
CA GLY A 242 2.41 1.52 -1.48
C GLY A 242 2.65 2.95 -2.00
N GLY A 243 2.58 3.14 -3.32
CA GLY A 243 2.65 4.46 -3.96
C GLY A 243 1.49 5.37 -3.55
N ALA A 244 0.26 4.84 -3.48
CA ALA A 244 -0.92 5.58 -3.05
C ALA A 244 -0.81 6.05 -1.58
N ILE A 245 -0.38 5.15 -0.67
CA ILE A 245 -0.20 5.47 0.75
C ILE A 245 0.88 6.54 0.93
N ALA A 246 2.02 6.38 0.27
CA ALA A 246 3.09 7.37 0.32
C ALA A 246 2.62 8.72 -0.25
N ALA A 247 1.97 8.72 -1.43
CA ALA A 247 1.46 9.94 -2.05
C ALA A 247 0.47 10.68 -1.16
N MET A 248 -0.46 9.97 -0.51
CA MET A 248 -1.38 10.57 0.47
C MET A 248 -0.61 11.22 1.62
N ALA A 249 0.35 10.53 2.23
CA ALA A 249 1.12 11.09 3.35
C ALA A 249 1.86 12.39 2.98
N PHE A 250 2.40 12.48 1.76
CA PHE A 250 3.02 13.70 1.24
C PHE A 250 1.99 14.77 0.85
N ALA A 251 0.84 14.40 0.26
CA ALA A 251 -0.21 15.34 -0.13
C ALA A 251 -0.90 15.98 1.08
N TYR A 252 -1.00 15.25 2.20
CA TYR A 252 -1.41 15.81 3.51
C TYR A 252 -0.26 16.50 4.26
N ASP A 253 0.92 16.60 3.65
CA ASP A 253 2.13 17.22 4.23
C ASP A 253 2.51 16.64 5.61
N MET A 254 2.37 15.33 5.80
CA MET A 254 2.69 14.63 7.04
C MET A 254 3.41 13.28 6.83
N PRO A 255 4.51 13.23 6.05
CA PRO A 255 5.17 11.95 5.71
C PRO A 255 5.66 11.16 6.93
N LEU A 256 6.01 11.81 8.04
CA LEU A 256 6.43 11.13 9.27
C LEU A 256 5.33 10.32 9.95
N ILE A 257 4.05 10.57 9.61
CA ILE A 257 2.95 9.78 10.15
C ILE A 257 3.06 8.30 9.77
N LEU A 258 3.74 7.99 8.66
CA LEU A 258 3.94 6.62 8.21
C LEU A 258 4.76 5.78 9.19
N ILE A 259 5.51 6.40 10.12
CA ILE A 259 6.23 5.67 11.18
C ILE A 259 5.25 4.97 12.12
N THR A 260 4.16 5.62 12.47
CA THR A 260 3.12 5.03 13.33
C THR A 260 2.03 4.35 12.50
N LEU A 261 1.49 5.03 11.52
CA LEU A 261 0.41 4.54 10.66
C LEU A 261 0.82 3.28 9.87
N GLY A 262 2.08 3.22 9.41
CA GLY A 262 2.64 2.12 8.64
C GLY A 262 3.39 1.06 9.48
N ILE A 263 3.13 0.98 10.78
CA ILE A 263 3.91 0.13 11.71
C ILE A 263 4.02 -1.32 11.25
N MET A 264 2.96 -1.89 10.69
CA MET A 264 2.99 -3.28 10.23
C MET A 264 3.89 -3.46 9.02
N TYR A 265 3.89 -2.51 8.07
CA TYR A 265 4.81 -2.52 6.94
C TYR A 265 6.27 -2.40 7.40
N ILE A 266 6.51 -1.57 8.44
CA ILE A 266 7.84 -1.40 9.04
C ILE A 266 8.29 -2.71 9.70
N ILE A 267 7.43 -3.37 10.49
CA ILE A 267 7.76 -4.64 11.15
C ILE A 267 8.11 -5.71 10.13
N GLU A 268 7.32 -5.84 9.05
CA GLU A 268 7.59 -6.78 7.97
C GLU A 268 8.97 -6.51 7.33
N THR A 269 9.22 -5.29 6.93
CA THR A 269 10.48 -4.91 6.26
C THR A 269 11.69 -5.02 7.19
N LEU A 270 11.56 -4.54 8.44
CA LEU A 270 12.66 -4.63 9.41
C LEU A 270 12.99 -6.08 9.76
N SER A 271 12.01 -6.97 9.81
CA SER A 271 12.28 -8.39 10.06
C SER A 271 13.15 -9.01 8.95
N ASP A 272 12.93 -8.62 7.69
CA ASP A 272 13.79 -9.04 6.58
C ASP A 272 15.21 -8.44 6.69
N ILE A 273 15.31 -7.14 6.92
CA ILE A 273 16.61 -6.45 7.03
C ILE A 273 17.43 -7.06 8.18
N ILE A 274 16.81 -7.22 9.35
CA ILE A 274 17.46 -7.80 10.54
C ILE A 274 17.88 -9.26 10.26
N GLN A 275 16.98 -10.06 9.67
CA GLN A 275 17.28 -11.45 9.36
C GLN A 275 18.46 -11.59 8.41
N VAL A 276 18.46 -10.85 7.30
CA VAL A 276 19.53 -10.90 6.30
C VAL A 276 20.84 -10.38 6.88
N GLY A 277 20.79 -9.27 7.62
CA GLY A 277 21.98 -8.70 8.30
C GLY A 277 22.58 -9.69 9.30
N TYR A 278 21.76 -10.20 10.21
CA TYR A 278 22.21 -11.14 11.22
C TYR A 278 22.71 -12.47 10.63
N PHE A 279 22.02 -13.00 9.63
CA PHE A 279 22.43 -14.25 8.95
C PHE A 279 23.82 -14.13 8.34
N LYS A 280 24.12 -13.00 7.69
CA LYS A 280 25.46 -12.72 7.13
C LYS A 280 26.52 -12.56 8.23
N PHE A 281 26.20 -11.79 9.27
CA PHE A 281 27.15 -11.50 10.36
C PHE A 281 27.44 -12.75 11.22
N SER A 282 26.42 -13.58 11.50
CA SER A 282 26.52 -14.74 12.35
C SER A 282 26.87 -16.06 11.65
N HIS A 283 27.28 -15.98 10.37
CA HIS A 283 27.62 -17.14 9.55
C HIS A 283 26.52 -18.20 9.49
N GLY A 284 25.28 -17.79 9.25
CA GLY A 284 24.17 -18.68 8.97
C GLY A 284 23.16 -18.87 10.12
N LYS A 285 23.31 -18.20 11.26
CA LYS A 285 22.32 -18.24 12.33
C LYS A 285 21.11 -17.34 12.00
N ARG A 286 19.94 -17.69 12.50
CA ARG A 286 18.68 -16.99 12.26
C ARG A 286 18.11 -16.43 13.55
N ILE A 287 17.55 -15.21 13.51
CA ILE A 287 16.76 -14.61 14.59
C ILE A 287 15.30 -15.06 14.46
N PHE A 288 14.75 -14.89 13.26
CA PHE A 288 13.41 -15.37 12.94
C PHE A 288 13.51 -16.75 12.30
N LYS A 289 12.51 -17.62 12.53
CA LYS A 289 12.44 -18.92 11.84
C LYS A 289 12.43 -18.75 10.32
N MET A 290 11.69 -17.73 9.86
CA MET A 290 11.66 -17.26 8.47
C MET A 290 11.31 -15.75 8.49
N ALA A 291 11.79 -14.98 7.56
CA ALA A 291 11.38 -13.60 7.30
C ALA A 291 10.66 -13.54 5.95
N PRO A 292 9.70 -12.62 5.75
CA PRO A 292 9.21 -11.60 6.68
C PRO A 292 8.50 -12.12 7.93
N PHE A 293 8.06 -11.21 8.83
CA PHE A 293 7.57 -11.53 10.16
C PHE A 293 6.31 -12.42 10.14
N HIS A 294 5.41 -12.26 9.18
CA HIS A 294 4.24 -13.13 9.01
C HIS A 294 4.65 -14.60 8.86
N HIS A 295 5.69 -14.92 8.09
CA HIS A 295 6.19 -16.32 7.98
C HIS A 295 6.80 -16.82 9.27
N HIS A 296 7.42 -15.96 10.08
CA HIS A 296 7.89 -16.35 11.41
C HIS A 296 6.74 -16.86 12.28
N LEU A 297 5.59 -16.17 12.22
CA LEU A 297 4.39 -16.55 12.97
C LEU A 297 3.74 -17.82 12.41
N GLU A 298 3.65 -17.99 11.09
CA GLU A 298 3.17 -19.22 10.45
C GLU A 298 4.00 -20.44 10.89
N MET A 299 5.30 -20.28 11.04
CA MET A 299 6.21 -21.34 11.52
C MET A 299 6.19 -21.54 13.05
N GLY A 300 5.29 -20.87 13.76
CA GLY A 300 5.14 -20.99 15.21
C GLY A 300 5.95 -19.98 16.02
N GLY A 301 6.61 -19.01 15.37
CA GLY A 301 7.32 -17.93 16.06
C GLY A 301 8.27 -18.41 17.16
N TRP A 302 8.44 -17.59 18.18
CA TRP A 302 9.18 -17.95 19.39
C TRP A 302 8.34 -18.74 20.40
N THR A 303 7.00 -18.71 20.29
CA THR A 303 6.06 -19.34 21.23
C THR A 303 5.68 -20.77 20.86
N GLY A 304 6.01 -21.22 19.63
CA GLY A 304 5.60 -22.51 19.09
C GLY A 304 4.19 -22.53 18.49
N LYS A 305 3.35 -21.52 18.75
CA LYS A 305 2.01 -21.42 18.17
C LYS A 305 2.10 -21.08 16.69
N LYS A 306 1.68 -21.98 15.81
CA LYS A 306 1.51 -21.73 14.38
C LYS A 306 0.24 -20.94 14.15
N TRP A 307 0.37 -19.79 13.47
CA TRP A 307 -0.74 -18.92 13.14
C TRP A 307 -1.28 -19.25 11.75
N SER A 308 -2.58 -19.37 11.63
CA SER A 308 -3.25 -19.49 10.34
C SER A 308 -3.28 -18.12 9.64
N GLU A 309 -3.41 -18.12 8.31
CA GLU A 309 -3.50 -16.88 7.54
C GLU A 309 -4.66 -15.98 7.99
N LYS A 310 -5.80 -16.56 8.39
CA LYS A 310 -6.94 -15.81 8.96
C LYS A 310 -6.60 -15.14 10.29
N GLU A 311 -5.88 -15.84 11.17
CA GLU A 311 -5.42 -15.24 12.43
C GLU A 311 -4.41 -14.13 12.19
N LEU A 312 -3.49 -14.30 11.21
CA LEU A 312 -2.54 -13.27 10.81
C LEU A 312 -3.26 -12.05 10.24
N PHE A 313 -4.22 -12.26 9.33
CA PHE A 313 -5.05 -11.19 8.80
C PHE A 313 -5.71 -10.38 9.93
N LEU A 314 -6.36 -11.06 10.89
CA LEU A 314 -7.02 -10.40 12.01
C LEU A 314 -6.03 -9.65 12.92
N LEU A 315 -4.91 -10.29 13.27
CA LEU A 315 -3.88 -9.70 14.11
C LEU A 315 -3.33 -8.41 13.49
N PHE A 316 -2.87 -8.50 12.23
CA PHE A 316 -2.22 -7.38 11.55
C PHE A 316 -3.19 -6.24 11.26
N THR A 317 -4.42 -6.57 10.84
CA THR A 317 -5.47 -5.56 10.62
C THR A 317 -5.84 -4.86 11.94
N SER A 318 -5.93 -5.59 13.05
CA SER A 318 -6.25 -5.02 14.37
C SER A 318 -5.12 -4.12 14.87
N ILE A 319 -3.87 -4.51 14.70
CA ILE A 319 -2.71 -3.66 15.04
C ILE A 319 -2.71 -2.41 14.15
N SER A 320 -2.90 -2.56 12.83
CA SER A 320 -2.98 -1.41 11.92
C SER A 320 -4.11 -0.45 12.30
N LEU A 321 -5.28 -0.97 12.69
CA LEU A 321 -6.40 -0.15 13.15
C LEU A 321 -6.05 0.60 14.45
N THR A 322 -5.44 -0.08 15.41
CA THR A 322 -5.00 0.54 16.67
C THR A 322 -4.02 1.68 16.39
N PHE A 323 -3.03 1.45 15.54
CA PHE A 323 -2.05 2.47 15.20
C PHE A 323 -2.63 3.56 14.29
N ALA A 324 -3.67 3.30 13.49
CA ALA A 324 -4.41 4.34 12.78
C ALA A 324 -5.11 5.29 13.75
N VAL A 325 -5.73 4.77 14.82
CA VAL A 325 -6.32 5.60 15.89
C VAL A 325 -5.26 6.41 16.62
N ILE A 326 -4.15 5.78 17.03
CA ILE A 326 -3.03 6.49 17.67
C ILE A 326 -2.48 7.58 16.75
N SER A 327 -2.30 7.29 15.47
CA SER A 327 -1.84 8.26 14.47
C SER A 327 -2.80 9.44 14.32
N PHE A 328 -4.11 9.17 14.35
CA PHE A 328 -5.13 10.21 14.29
C PHE A 328 -5.03 11.17 15.47
N ILE A 329 -4.85 10.64 16.69
CA ILE A 329 -4.61 11.47 17.89
C ILE A 329 -3.35 12.34 17.71
N GLY A 330 -2.30 11.78 17.08
CA GLY A 330 -1.03 12.48 16.85
C GLY A 330 -1.11 13.65 15.87
N VAL A 331 -2.14 13.71 15.01
CA VAL A 331 -2.28 14.76 13.99
C VAL A 331 -3.54 15.62 14.17
N PHE A 332 -4.45 15.22 15.03
CA PHE A 332 -5.74 15.88 15.21
C PHE A 332 -5.62 17.39 15.47
N GLN A 333 -4.61 17.80 16.24
CA GLN A 333 -4.41 19.20 16.63
C GLN A 333 -3.82 20.08 15.53
N ARG A 334 -3.36 19.54 14.40
CA ARG A 334 -2.62 20.32 13.37
C ARG A 334 -3.47 21.45 12.79
N TYR A 335 -4.75 21.20 12.56
CA TYR A 335 -5.72 22.15 12.01
C TYR A 335 -6.98 22.25 12.88
N ALA A 336 -6.92 21.79 14.15
CA ALA A 336 -8.01 22.01 15.09
C ALA A 336 -8.11 23.52 15.34
N LEU A 337 -9.25 24.10 14.99
CA LEU A 337 -9.64 25.50 15.23
C LEU A 337 -9.91 25.75 16.72
#